data_54aade6e314b01f47fb1aca3d561ee2d
#
_entry.id   54aade6e314b01f47fb1aca3d561ee2d
#
_cell.length_a   1.000
_cell.length_b   1.000
_cell.length_c   1.000
_cell.angle_alpha   90.00
_cell.angle_beta   90.00
_cell.angle_gamma   90.00
#
_symmetry.space_group_name_H-M   'P 1'
#
loop_
_entity.id
_entity.type
_entity.pdbx_description
1 polymer ?
#
loop_
_entity_poly.entity_id
_entity_poly.type
_entity_poly.pdbx_seq_one_letter_code
_entity_poly.pdbx_strand_id
1 'polypeptide(L)'
;MSGSNNAAARVRGLGSAKAGTHVWWTQRLTAAALVLLVAWFAVSLILNAQGNHAQVRAWIASPVSMVMLILTVLTGLWHAVLGLVEVIEDYVHAEGTKLGLIVAIKFFAALLAVASVVAVFRIAFGG
;
A
#
# COMPACT_ATOMS: atom_id res chain seq x y z
N MET A 1 24.12 -29.32 -21.23
CA MET A 1 24.13 -29.73 -19.82
C MET A 1 23.55 -28.67 -18.87
N SER A 2 23.70 -27.40 -19.16
CA SER A 2 23.09 -26.34 -18.34
C SER A 2 21.55 -26.27 -18.40
N GLY A 3 20.94 -26.75 -19.49
CA GLY A 3 19.50 -26.72 -19.64
C GLY A 3 18.71 -27.69 -18.75
N SER A 4 19.32 -28.81 -18.37
CA SER A 4 18.64 -29.80 -17.53
C SER A 4 18.49 -29.35 -16.07
N ASN A 5 19.44 -28.61 -15.57
CA ASN A 5 19.39 -28.10 -14.20
C ASN A 5 18.32 -27.02 -14.03
N ASN A 6 18.11 -26.19 -15.06
CA ASN A 6 17.08 -25.16 -15.05
C ASN A 6 15.67 -25.75 -15.12
N ALA A 7 15.49 -26.83 -15.90
CA ALA A 7 14.21 -27.52 -15.98
C ALA A 7 13.85 -28.19 -14.64
N ALA A 8 14.81 -28.86 -14.00
CA ALA A 8 14.61 -29.47 -12.70
C ALA A 8 14.30 -28.44 -11.61
N ALA A 9 14.95 -27.28 -11.63
CA ALA A 9 14.69 -26.18 -10.70
C ALA A 9 13.28 -25.62 -10.88
N ARG A 10 12.80 -25.51 -12.13
CA ARG A 10 11.43 -25.06 -12.44
C ARG A 10 10.39 -26.06 -11.94
N VAL A 11 10.60 -27.34 -12.17
CA VAL A 11 9.70 -28.40 -11.70
C VAL A 11 9.63 -28.44 -10.18
N ARG A 12 10.72 -28.16 -9.51
CA ARG A 12 10.76 -28.09 -8.03
C ARG A 12 10.25 -26.76 -7.45
N GLY A 13 9.86 -25.82 -8.29
CA GLY A 13 9.35 -24.52 -7.86
C GLY A 13 10.34 -23.63 -7.14
N LEU A 14 11.65 -23.89 -7.24
CA LEU A 14 12.68 -23.13 -6.53
C LEU A 14 12.78 -21.67 -6.96
N GLY A 15 12.40 -21.35 -8.21
CA GLY A 15 12.35 -19.99 -8.72
C GLY A 15 11.21 -19.17 -8.15
N SER A 16 10.06 -19.78 -7.86
CA SER A 16 8.89 -19.08 -7.30
C SER A 16 9.01 -18.83 -5.80
N ALA A 17 9.80 -19.62 -5.08
CA ALA A 17 9.98 -19.49 -3.64
C ALA A 17 10.55 -18.12 -3.22
N LYS A 18 11.46 -17.53 -4.00
CA LYS A 18 12.01 -16.19 -3.75
C LYS A 18 10.96 -15.10 -3.89
N ALA A 19 10.12 -15.16 -4.92
CA ALA A 19 9.03 -14.20 -5.15
C ALA A 19 7.98 -14.29 -4.04
N GLY A 20 7.58 -15.50 -3.64
CA GLY A 20 6.65 -15.73 -2.54
C GLY A 20 7.16 -15.23 -1.20
N THR A 21 8.44 -15.45 -0.90
CA THR A 21 9.08 -14.96 0.32
C THR A 21 9.12 -13.43 0.35
N HIS A 22 9.44 -12.77 -0.76
CA HIS A 22 9.45 -11.32 -0.87
C HIS A 22 8.07 -10.72 -0.59
N VAL A 23 7.02 -11.25 -1.19
CA VAL A 23 5.63 -10.81 -0.98
C VAL A 23 5.22 -11.01 0.49
N TRP A 24 5.54 -12.16 1.06
CA TRP A 24 5.24 -12.47 2.46
C TRP A 24 5.89 -11.47 3.42
N TRP A 25 7.19 -11.16 3.23
CA TRP A 25 7.89 -10.18 4.05
C TRP A 25 7.31 -8.77 3.88
N THR A 26 7.05 -8.35 2.64
CA THR A 26 6.47 -7.02 2.35
C THR A 26 5.11 -6.88 3.01
N GLN A 27 4.28 -7.92 2.96
CA GLN A 27 2.96 -7.91 3.59
C GLN A 27 3.07 -7.79 5.12
N ARG A 28 4.01 -8.50 5.74
CA ARG A 28 4.24 -8.43 7.19
C ARG A 28 4.81 -7.09 7.63
N LEU A 29 5.79 -6.56 6.90
CA LEU A 29 6.41 -5.27 7.20
C LEU A 29 5.41 -4.12 7.05
N THR A 30 4.61 -4.13 5.99
CA THR A 30 3.57 -3.10 5.80
C THR A 30 2.47 -3.20 6.86
N ALA A 31 2.10 -4.40 7.27
CA ALA A 31 1.15 -4.61 8.36
C ALA A 31 1.67 -4.03 9.69
N ALA A 32 2.93 -4.33 10.04
CA ALA A 32 3.55 -3.81 11.25
C ALA A 32 3.65 -2.27 11.22
N ALA A 33 4.07 -1.70 10.10
CA ALA A 33 4.10 -0.25 9.91
C ALA A 33 2.71 0.37 10.04
N LEU A 34 1.68 -0.26 9.47
CA LEU A 34 0.30 0.22 9.56
C LEU A 34 -0.24 0.21 10.98
N VAL A 35 0.10 -0.77 11.81
CA VAL A 35 -0.31 -0.77 13.22
C VAL A 35 0.15 0.52 13.91
N LEU A 36 1.39 0.91 13.72
CA LEU A 36 1.95 2.13 14.30
C LEU A 36 1.37 3.39 13.67
N LEU A 37 1.27 3.43 12.33
CA LEU A 37 0.77 4.59 11.59
C LEU A 37 -0.71 4.84 11.86
N VAL A 38 -1.53 3.79 11.87
CA VAL A 38 -2.97 3.90 12.14
C VAL A 38 -3.22 4.28 13.60
N ALA A 39 -2.42 3.76 14.55
CA ALA A 39 -2.49 4.16 15.95
C ALA A 39 -2.18 5.66 16.09
N TRP A 40 -1.11 6.13 15.45
CA TRP A 40 -0.78 7.55 15.41
C TRP A 40 -1.92 8.38 14.80
N PHE A 41 -2.44 7.95 13.67
CA PHE A 41 -3.53 8.64 12.97
C PHE A 41 -4.80 8.73 13.83
N ALA A 42 -5.19 7.62 14.47
CA ALA A 42 -6.37 7.57 15.32
C ALA A 42 -6.24 8.52 16.52
N VAL A 43 -5.10 8.50 17.22
CA VAL A 43 -4.84 9.39 18.35
C VAL A 43 -4.83 10.86 17.90
N SER A 44 -4.12 11.15 16.81
CA SER A 44 -4.06 12.51 16.25
C SER A 44 -5.43 13.02 15.82
N LEU A 45 -6.23 12.15 15.19
CA LEU A 45 -7.59 12.49 14.78
C LEU A 45 -8.48 12.82 15.99
N ILE A 46 -8.43 11.99 17.02
CA ILE A 46 -9.20 12.22 18.26
C ILE A 46 -8.82 13.57 18.90
N LEU A 47 -7.52 13.86 18.98
CA LEU A 47 -7.03 15.11 19.57
C LEU A 47 -7.43 16.35 18.77
N ASN A 48 -7.63 16.22 17.47
CA ASN A 48 -7.96 17.34 16.57
C ASN A 48 -9.45 17.35 16.15
N ALA A 49 -10.23 16.32 16.49
CA ALA A 49 -11.62 16.16 16.02
C ALA A 49 -12.57 17.29 16.47
N GLN A 50 -12.27 17.93 17.59
CA GLN A 50 -13.07 19.03 18.10
C GLN A 50 -12.54 20.41 17.67
N GLY A 51 -11.46 20.43 16.90
CA GLY A 51 -10.88 21.65 16.36
C GLY A 51 -11.74 22.27 15.27
N ASN A 52 -11.60 23.58 15.10
CA ASN A 52 -12.19 24.26 13.96
C ASN A 52 -11.39 23.95 12.67
N HIS A 53 -11.90 24.39 11.53
CA HIS A 53 -11.26 24.18 10.23
C HIS A 53 -9.79 24.65 10.19
N ALA A 54 -9.51 25.82 10.79
CA ALA A 54 -8.16 26.37 10.82
C ALA A 54 -7.19 25.49 11.65
N GLN A 55 -7.66 24.94 12.76
CA GLN A 55 -6.86 24.05 13.60
C GLN A 55 -6.56 22.72 12.93
N VAL A 56 -7.57 22.12 12.31
CA VAL A 56 -7.39 20.87 11.56
C VAL A 56 -6.44 21.07 10.39
N ARG A 57 -6.57 22.18 9.68
CA ARG A 57 -5.68 22.55 8.58
C ARG A 57 -4.25 22.74 9.06
N ALA A 58 -4.04 23.44 10.19
CA ALA A 58 -2.72 23.64 10.79
C ALA A 58 -2.09 22.32 11.22
N TRP A 59 -2.88 21.39 11.75
CA TRP A 59 -2.42 20.04 12.07
C TRP A 59 -1.92 19.29 10.82
N ILE A 60 -2.71 19.28 9.76
CA ILE A 60 -2.32 18.62 8.49
C ILE A 60 -1.07 19.30 7.89
N ALA A 61 -0.97 20.62 7.98
CA ALA A 61 0.14 21.41 7.45
C ALA A 61 1.44 21.29 8.26
N SER A 62 1.40 20.75 9.47
CA SER A 62 2.63 20.55 10.23
C SER A 62 3.54 19.51 9.56
N PRO A 63 4.88 19.71 9.53
CA PRO A 63 5.78 18.82 8.79
C PRO A 63 5.69 17.36 9.23
N VAL A 64 5.57 17.10 10.51
CA VAL A 64 5.44 15.74 11.05
C VAL A 64 4.12 15.10 10.58
N SER A 65 3.00 15.80 10.67
CA SER A 65 1.70 15.30 10.23
C SER A 65 1.68 15.04 8.73
N MET A 66 2.26 15.92 7.92
CA MET A 66 2.36 15.72 6.47
C MET A 66 3.09 14.41 6.15
N VAL A 67 4.27 14.20 6.73
CA VAL A 67 5.05 12.98 6.51
C VAL A 67 4.28 11.76 6.97
N MET A 68 3.71 11.80 8.16
CA MET A 68 2.98 10.66 8.73
C MET A 68 1.70 10.34 7.96
N LEU A 69 0.95 11.34 7.51
CA LEU A 69 -0.24 11.14 6.68
C LEU A 69 0.11 10.52 5.32
N ILE A 70 1.14 11.03 4.66
CA ILE A 70 1.60 10.49 3.38
C ILE A 70 2.08 9.04 3.56
N LEU A 71 2.88 8.76 4.59
CA LEU A 71 3.31 7.40 4.90
C LEU A 71 2.14 6.47 5.17
N THR A 72 1.15 6.92 5.93
CA THR A 72 -0.05 6.12 6.25
C THR A 72 -0.82 5.75 4.99
N VAL A 73 -1.06 6.72 4.12
CA VAL A 73 -1.80 6.48 2.86
C VAL A 73 -1.02 5.57 1.93
N LEU A 74 0.25 5.85 1.69
CA LEU A 74 1.06 5.07 0.76
C LEU A 74 1.26 3.62 1.26
N THR A 75 1.56 3.45 2.54
CA THR A 75 1.71 2.12 3.13
C THR A 75 0.39 1.37 3.13
N GLY A 76 -0.72 2.03 3.45
CA GLY A 76 -2.06 1.44 3.44
C GLY A 76 -2.47 0.97 2.05
N LEU A 77 -2.25 1.80 1.02
CA LEU A 77 -2.54 1.43 -0.36
C LEU A 77 -1.66 0.28 -0.84
N TRP A 78 -0.38 0.32 -0.51
CA TRP A 78 0.54 -0.77 -0.86
C TRP A 78 0.11 -2.09 -0.25
N HIS A 79 -0.18 -2.09 1.06
CA HIS A 79 -0.67 -3.26 1.78
C HIS A 79 -1.98 -3.79 1.21
N ALA A 80 -2.92 -2.90 0.89
CA ALA A 80 -4.20 -3.25 0.29
C ALA A 80 -4.04 -3.88 -1.10
N VAL A 81 -3.16 -3.34 -1.94
CA VAL A 81 -2.87 -3.90 -3.27
C VAL A 81 -2.30 -5.30 -3.14
N LEU A 82 -1.33 -5.52 -2.25
CA LEU A 82 -0.76 -6.84 -2.02
C LEU A 82 -1.84 -7.86 -1.61
N GLY A 83 -2.67 -7.50 -0.63
CA GLY A 83 -3.74 -8.38 -0.18
C GLY A 83 -4.81 -8.65 -1.23
N LEU A 84 -5.21 -7.64 -2.00
CA LEU A 84 -6.19 -7.81 -3.08
C LEU A 84 -5.64 -8.68 -4.22
N VAL A 85 -4.37 -8.51 -4.55
CA VAL A 85 -3.73 -9.36 -5.58
C VAL A 85 -3.71 -10.82 -5.13
N GLU A 86 -3.37 -11.10 -3.87
CA GLU A 86 -3.43 -12.46 -3.32
C GLU A 86 -4.83 -13.06 -3.44
N VAL A 87 -5.87 -12.30 -3.06
CA VAL A 87 -7.26 -12.75 -3.17
C VAL A 87 -7.64 -13.04 -4.63
N ILE A 88 -7.24 -12.18 -5.56
CA ILE A 88 -7.54 -12.37 -6.98
C ILE A 88 -6.83 -13.62 -7.51
N GLU A 89 -5.57 -13.81 -7.15
CA GLU A 89 -4.80 -14.98 -7.57
C GLU A 89 -5.40 -16.28 -7.06
N ASP A 90 -5.96 -16.29 -5.85
CA ASP A 90 -6.56 -17.46 -5.23
C ASP A 90 -7.96 -17.78 -5.77
N TYR A 91 -8.78 -16.79 -6.06
CA TYR A 91 -10.20 -16.97 -6.38
C TYR A 91 -10.58 -16.77 -7.84
N VAL A 92 -9.79 -16.04 -8.60
CA VAL A 92 -10.07 -15.80 -10.04
C VAL A 92 -9.27 -16.75 -10.88
N HIS A 93 -9.96 -17.64 -11.62
CA HIS A 93 -9.32 -18.68 -12.41
C HIS A 93 -9.12 -18.31 -13.89
N ALA A 94 -9.94 -17.41 -14.43
CA ALA A 94 -9.80 -16.93 -15.80
C ALA A 94 -8.60 -15.97 -15.92
N GLU A 95 -7.58 -16.36 -16.68
CA GLU A 95 -6.32 -15.61 -16.80
C GLU A 95 -6.52 -14.16 -17.30
N GLY A 96 -7.38 -13.96 -18.30
CA GLY A 96 -7.68 -12.63 -18.82
C GLY A 96 -8.34 -11.73 -17.78
N THR A 97 -9.33 -12.24 -17.06
CA THR A 97 -10.02 -11.53 -15.98
C THR A 97 -9.07 -11.23 -14.82
N LYS A 98 -8.27 -12.21 -14.43
CA LYS A 98 -7.25 -12.04 -13.38
C LYS A 98 -6.29 -10.91 -13.71
N LEU A 99 -5.71 -10.92 -14.90
CA LEU A 99 -4.78 -9.89 -15.35
C LEU A 99 -5.45 -8.51 -15.38
N GLY A 100 -6.65 -8.44 -15.94
CA GLY A 100 -7.42 -7.19 -15.99
C GLY A 100 -7.71 -6.60 -14.61
N LEU A 101 -8.11 -7.44 -13.65
CA LEU A 101 -8.37 -7.00 -12.27
C LEU A 101 -7.09 -6.53 -11.57
N ILE A 102 -5.98 -7.26 -11.71
CA ILE A 102 -4.71 -6.87 -11.08
C ILE A 102 -4.22 -5.54 -11.64
N VAL A 103 -4.26 -5.37 -12.96
CA VAL A 103 -3.88 -4.11 -13.61
C VAL A 103 -4.78 -2.96 -13.13
N ALA A 104 -6.10 -3.17 -13.12
CA ALA A 104 -7.07 -2.16 -12.68
C ALA A 104 -6.83 -1.73 -11.23
N ILE A 105 -6.58 -2.67 -10.32
CA ILE A 105 -6.31 -2.39 -8.91
C ILE A 105 -5.02 -1.58 -8.75
N LYS A 106 -3.96 -1.93 -9.47
CA LYS A 106 -2.69 -1.21 -9.41
C LYS A 106 -2.82 0.21 -9.93
N PHE A 107 -3.49 0.42 -11.05
CA PHE A 107 -3.74 1.76 -11.59
C PHE A 107 -4.62 2.59 -10.66
N PHE A 108 -5.67 2.01 -10.13
CA PHE A 108 -6.57 2.70 -9.20
C PHE A 108 -5.83 3.11 -7.90
N ALA A 109 -5.03 2.21 -7.34
CA ALA A 109 -4.21 2.52 -6.18
C ALA A 109 -3.18 3.62 -6.45
N ALA A 110 -2.54 3.59 -7.61
CA ALA A 110 -1.61 4.65 -8.03
C ALA A 110 -2.32 6.01 -8.14
N LEU A 111 -3.52 6.04 -8.73
CA LEU A 111 -4.33 7.24 -8.82
C LEU A 111 -4.69 7.79 -7.43
N LEU A 112 -5.14 6.91 -6.53
CA LEU A 112 -5.45 7.30 -5.15
C LEU A 112 -4.21 7.80 -4.40
N ALA A 113 -3.06 7.16 -4.60
CA ALA A 113 -1.81 7.58 -3.98
C ALA A 113 -1.43 9.00 -4.41
N VAL A 114 -1.42 9.27 -5.70
CA VAL A 114 -1.09 10.59 -6.25
C VAL A 114 -2.11 11.64 -5.80
N ALA A 115 -3.40 11.33 -5.90
CA ALA A 115 -4.46 12.24 -5.47
C ALA A 115 -4.35 12.58 -3.98
N SER A 116 -4.05 11.60 -3.14
CA SER A 116 -3.89 11.80 -1.70
C SER A 116 -2.68 12.68 -1.37
N VAL A 117 -1.55 12.44 -2.01
CA VAL A 117 -0.34 13.27 -1.84
C VAL A 117 -0.62 14.72 -2.27
N VAL A 118 -1.24 14.90 -3.44
CA VAL A 118 -1.63 16.23 -3.93
C VAL A 118 -2.59 16.92 -2.95
N ALA A 119 -3.56 16.18 -2.42
CA ALA A 119 -4.52 16.73 -1.44
C ALA A 119 -3.81 17.24 -0.18
N VAL A 120 -2.89 16.44 0.38
CA VAL A 120 -2.11 16.85 1.56
C VAL A 120 -1.31 18.13 1.28
N PHE A 121 -0.62 18.18 0.14
CA PHE A 121 0.14 19.38 -0.25
C PHE A 121 -0.75 20.59 -0.47
N ARG A 122 -1.90 20.42 -1.10
CA ARG A 122 -2.86 21.53 -1.30
C ARG A 122 -3.37 22.08 0.03
N ILE A 123 -3.69 21.21 0.97
CA ILE A 123 -4.13 21.65 2.31
C ILE A 123 -3.00 22.37 3.05
N ALA A 124 -1.77 21.85 2.93
CA ALA A 124 -0.63 22.41 3.63
C ALA A 124 -0.15 23.75 3.07
N PHE A 125 -0.13 23.89 1.74
CA PHE A 125 0.49 25.05 1.04
C PHE A 125 -0.47 25.89 0.23
N GLY A 126 -1.66 25.41 -0.02
CA GLY A 126 -2.63 26.03 -0.94
C GLY A 126 -3.53 27.10 -0.32
N GLY A 127 -3.10 27.76 0.71
CA GLY A 127 -3.83 28.91 1.25
C GLY A 127 -5.28 28.66 1.60
#